data_84befb85235cf1b736ea26488874c8b8
#
_entry.id   84befb85235cf1b736ea26488874c8b8
#
_cell.length_a   1.000
_cell.length_b   1.000
_cell.length_c   1.000
_cell.angle_alpha   90.00
_cell.angle_beta   90.00
_cell.angle_gamma   90.00
#
_symmetry.space_group_name_H-M   'P 1'
#
loop_
_entity.id
_entity.type
_entity.pdbx_description
1 polymer ?
#
loop_
_entity_poly.entity_id
_entity_poly.type
_entity_poly.pdbx_seq_one_letter_code
_entity_poly.pdbx_strand_id
1 'polypeptide(L)'
;MRDKALGMPIVTSALTHGLGIVGDLFINPGDPVVLPEHFWGNYNLTFGVRNQCEIETYPLYCEGGFNSSGLGQKLLEVGEKSSKAVVVLNFPNNPTGYTPTAEAAAEIREAIVAAAEAGLRQVVVCDDAYFGLFFEDNCLQESIFGYLANCHPNVLAIKLDGATKELFSWGFRVGCLSYAAGGSGDLDAVHTALEKKTMGSIRGGISNSPNTTQSAVVRLLKNPAAAAQRKEKRDILCARANRTREVLDNGKFSDAWDVYPFNSGYFMCVKLKGGVDAEELRVHLLDKYGIGVISSSSTDIRVAFSCLEEGQVEEVFDTLLEAWTDLAG
;
A
#
# COMPACT_ATOMS: atom_id res chain seq x y z
N MET A 1 -1.11 11.95 -17.44
CA MET A 1 -0.58 12.93 -16.46
C MET A 1 -0.11 14.25 -17.08
N ARG A 2 0.18 14.34 -18.37
CA ARG A 2 0.72 15.59 -19.00
C ARG A 2 -0.18 16.82 -18.87
N ASP A 3 -1.49 16.63 -18.71
CA ASP A 3 -2.49 17.71 -18.63
C ASP A 3 -3.01 17.96 -17.19
N LYS A 4 -2.33 17.40 -16.19
CA LYS A 4 -2.71 17.57 -14.78
C LYS A 4 -1.87 18.67 -14.14
N ALA A 5 -2.50 19.50 -13.30
CA ALA A 5 -1.80 20.46 -12.44
C ALA A 5 -1.19 19.69 -11.25
N LEU A 6 0.11 19.69 -11.16
CA LEU A 6 0.87 18.93 -10.14
C LEU A 6 1.86 19.85 -9.44
N GLY A 7 2.01 19.66 -8.11
CA GLY A 7 3.10 20.24 -7.36
C GLY A 7 4.45 19.59 -7.73
N MET A 8 5.55 20.29 -7.47
CA MET A 8 6.89 19.74 -7.65
C MET A 8 7.13 18.59 -6.66
N PRO A 9 7.69 17.44 -7.11
CA PRO A 9 8.04 16.36 -6.20
C PRO A 9 9.06 16.80 -5.15
N ILE A 10 8.76 16.55 -3.88
CA ILE A 10 9.65 16.90 -2.76
C ILE A 10 10.29 15.61 -2.23
N VAL A 11 11.62 15.58 -2.18
CA VAL A 11 12.36 14.41 -1.72
C VAL A 11 12.18 14.18 -0.22
N THR A 12 11.81 12.97 0.15
CA THR A 12 11.65 12.49 1.53
C THR A 12 12.66 11.39 1.85
N SER A 13 12.86 11.12 3.16
CA SER A 13 13.64 9.94 3.59
C SER A 13 12.77 8.68 3.49
N ALA A 14 12.51 8.25 2.25
CA ALA A 14 11.59 7.19 1.83
C ALA A 14 10.10 7.49 2.16
N LEU A 15 9.21 6.52 1.85
CA LEU A 15 7.77 6.68 1.98
C LEU A 15 7.30 6.85 3.42
N THR A 16 7.91 6.13 4.38
CA THR A 16 7.54 6.24 5.79
C THR A 16 7.68 7.68 6.32
N HIS A 17 8.73 8.40 5.88
CA HIS A 17 8.87 9.82 6.20
C HIS A 17 7.77 10.66 5.52
N GLY A 18 7.44 10.35 4.26
CA GLY A 18 6.32 10.99 3.56
C GLY A 18 4.97 10.79 4.27
N LEU A 19 4.69 9.58 4.77
CA LEU A 19 3.52 9.29 5.59
C LEU A 19 3.53 10.10 6.90
N GLY A 20 4.68 10.20 7.57
CA GLY A 20 4.82 11.03 8.76
C GLY A 20 4.51 12.51 8.47
N ILE A 21 4.98 13.05 7.35
CA ILE A 21 4.66 14.42 6.90
C ILE A 21 3.16 14.59 6.63
N VAL A 22 2.52 13.59 6.00
CA VAL A 22 1.05 13.60 5.81
C VAL A 22 0.35 13.68 7.16
N GLY A 23 0.77 12.86 8.14
CA GLY A 23 0.24 12.90 9.49
C GLY A 23 0.39 14.30 10.12
N ASP A 24 1.60 14.85 10.09
CA ASP A 24 1.91 16.14 10.71
C ASP A 24 1.15 17.33 10.07
N LEU A 25 0.87 17.27 8.76
CA LEU A 25 0.26 18.38 8.03
C LEU A 25 -1.27 18.29 7.89
N PHE A 26 -1.83 17.08 7.91
CA PHE A 26 -3.23 16.88 7.51
C PHE A 26 -4.08 16.14 8.55
N ILE A 27 -3.49 15.58 9.63
CA ILE A 27 -4.22 14.82 10.63
C ILE A 27 -4.16 15.56 11.98
N ASN A 28 -5.33 15.84 12.54
CA ASN A 28 -5.47 16.26 13.95
C ASN A 28 -5.93 15.06 14.78
N PRO A 29 -5.74 15.08 16.12
CA PRO A 29 -6.33 14.09 17.00
C PRO A 29 -7.85 13.94 16.76
N GLY A 30 -8.31 12.69 16.59
CA GLY A 30 -9.70 12.35 16.31
C GLY A 30 -10.13 12.49 14.84
N ASP A 31 -9.28 12.96 13.92
CA ASP A 31 -9.61 12.94 12.50
C ASP A 31 -9.71 11.49 11.99
N PRO A 32 -10.70 11.16 11.14
CA PRO A 32 -10.82 9.83 10.57
C PRO A 32 -9.77 9.57 9.48
N VAL A 33 -9.13 8.40 9.57
CA VAL A 33 -8.26 7.84 8.54
C VAL A 33 -8.89 6.56 8.00
N VAL A 34 -9.33 6.57 6.75
CA VAL A 34 -10.03 5.46 6.10
C VAL A 34 -9.02 4.54 5.40
N LEU A 35 -9.04 3.26 5.79
CA LEU A 35 -8.16 2.20 5.31
C LEU A 35 -8.99 0.97 4.91
N PRO A 36 -8.53 0.12 3.98
CA PRO A 36 -9.08 -1.24 3.90
C PRO A 36 -8.73 -2.04 5.16
N GLU A 37 -9.45 -3.13 5.46
CA GLU A 37 -9.14 -4.01 6.61
C GLU A 37 -7.71 -4.59 6.54
N HIS A 38 -7.26 -4.89 5.31
CA HIS A 38 -5.91 -5.35 5.06
C HIS A 38 -5.00 -4.17 4.72
N PHE A 39 -4.30 -3.68 5.72
CA PHE A 39 -3.38 -2.56 5.57
C PHE A 39 -2.03 -2.82 6.26
N TRP A 40 -1.01 -2.07 5.90
CA TRP A 40 0.29 -2.14 6.52
C TRP A 40 0.23 -1.65 7.98
N GLY A 41 0.51 -2.56 8.93
CA GLY A 41 0.36 -2.29 10.37
C GLY A 41 1.08 -1.03 10.89
N ASN A 42 2.11 -0.54 10.17
CA ASN A 42 2.79 0.71 10.53
C ASN A 42 1.92 1.96 10.37
N TYR A 43 0.78 1.90 9.66
CA TYR A 43 -0.17 3.02 9.64
C TYR A 43 -0.78 3.24 11.05
N ASN A 44 -0.97 2.17 11.84
CA ASN A 44 -1.36 2.30 13.25
C ASN A 44 -0.36 3.13 14.05
N LEU A 45 0.95 2.91 13.85
CA LEU A 45 1.99 3.68 14.55
C LEU A 45 2.07 5.12 14.04
N THR A 46 2.00 5.29 12.71
CA THR A 46 2.20 6.59 12.07
C THR A 46 0.99 7.52 12.28
N PHE A 47 -0.23 7.00 12.10
CA PHE A 47 -1.45 7.81 12.16
C PHE A 47 -2.19 7.62 13.49
N GLY A 48 -2.39 6.37 13.93
CA GLY A 48 -3.10 6.07 15.17
C GLY A 48 -2.35 6.55 16.41
N VAL A 49 -1.13 6.04 16.63
CA VAL A 49 -0.38 6.36 17.85
C VAL A 49 0.21 7.76 17.80
N ARG A 50 0.91 8.11 16.70
CA ARG A 50 1.62 9.40 16.63
C ARG A 50 0.67 10.60 16.49
N ASN A 51 -0.32 10.50 15.61
CA ASN A 51 -1.26 11.59 15.30
C ASN A 51 -2.61 11.46 16.01
N GLN A 52 -2.86 10.36 16.74
CA GLN A 52 -4.08 10.11 17.51
C GLN A 52 -5.36 10.18 16.62
N CYS A 53 -5.26 9.69 15.38
CA CYS A 53 -6.41 9.61 14.48
C CYS A 53 -7.35 8.46 14.87
N GLU A 54 -8.56 8.49 14.36
CA GLU A 54 -9.51 7.38 14.38
C GLU A 54 -9.36 6.58 13.08
N ILE A 55 -8.94 5.30 13.21
CA ILE A 55 -8.83 4.41 12.03
C ILE A 55 -10.20 3.80 11.75
N GLU A 56 -10.73 4.11 10.58
CA GLU A 56 -11.98 3.60 10.05
C GLU A 56 -11.70 2.60 8.93
N THR A 57 -12.24 1.39 9.02
CA THR A 57 -11.94 0.34 8.03
C THR A 57 -13.17 -0.08 7.22
N TYR A 58 -12.89 -0.62 6.02
CA TYR A 58 -13.85 -1.28 5.13
C TYR A 58 -13.25 -2.57 4.57
N PRO A 59 -14.05 -3.59 4.22
CA PRO A 59 -13.56 -4.83 3.61
C PRO A 59 -12.84 -4.52 2.30
N LEU A 60 -11.59 -5.00 2.14
CA LEU A 60 -10.78 -4.77 0.94
C LEU A 60 -11.39 -5.42 -0.30
N TYR A 61 -11.99 -6.61 -0.14
CA TYR A 61 -12.48 -7.43 -1.23
C TYR A 61 -13.99 -7.55 -1.24
N CYS A 62 -14.56 -7.57 -2.46
CA CYS A 62 -15.91 -7.98 -2.77
C CYS A 62 -15.86 -8.80 -4.07
N GLU A 63 -16.50 -9.99 -4.08
CA GLU A 63 -16.54 -10.87 -5.26
C GLU A 63 -15.17 -11.15 -5.93
N GLY A 64 -14.12 -11.24 -5.11
CA GLY A 64 -12.75 -11.50 -5.60
C GLY A 64 -12.00 -10.30 -6.18
N GLY A 65 -12.63 -9.12 -6.22
CA GLY A 65 -12.03 -7.85 -6.65
C GLY A 65 -11.94 -6.81 -5.54
N PHE A 66 -11.49 -5.61 -5.87
CA PHE A 66 -11.51 -4.47 -4.93
C PHE A 66 -12.93 -4.03 -4.61
N ASN A 67 -13.20 -3.77 -3.35
CA ASN A 67 -14.51 -3.35 -2.86
C ASN A 67 -14.73 -1.83 -2.97
N SER A 68 -14.91 -1.33 -4.18
CA SER A 68 -15.14 0.09 -4.46
C SER A 68 -16.43 0.61 -3.80
N SER A 69 -17.47 -0.22 -3.75
CA SER A 69 -18.73 0.12 -3.08
C SER A 69 -18.59 0.26 -1.57
N GLY A 70 -17.82 -0.64 -0.93
CA GLY A 70 -17.53 -0.56 0.50
C GLY A 70 -16.70 0.67 0.86
N LEU A 71 -15.73 1.05 0.03
CA LEU A 71 -15.02 2.32 0.17
C LEU A 71 -15.99 3.50 0.10
N GLY A 72 -16.85 3.55 -0.93
CA GLY A 72 -17.83 4.62 -1.11
C GLY A 72 -18.79 4.75 0.07
N GLN A 73 -19.36 3.63 0.54
CA GLN A 73 -20.22 3.60 1.72
C GLN A 73 -19.49 4.11 2.97
N LYS A 74 -18.28 3.64 3.23
CA LYS A 74 -17.48 4.08 4.38
C LYS A 74 -17.19 5.59 4.34
N LEU A 75 -16.88 6.14 3.16
CA LEU A 75 -16.64 7.58 3.02
C LEU A 75 -17.90 8.41 3.29
N LEU A 76 -19.07 7.96 2.88
CA LEU A 76 -20.35 8.61 3.19
C LEU A 76 -20.66 8.54 4.69
N GLU A 77 -20.49 7.38 5.34
CA GLU A 77 -20.65 7.21 6.80
C GLU A 77 -19.73 8.14 7.59
N VAL A 78 -18.47 8.28 7.15
CA VAL A 78 -17.50 9.21 7.75
C VAL A 78 -17.93 10.66 7.51
N GLY A 79 -18.45 10.98 6.32
CA GLY A 79 -18.94 12.30 5.96
C GLY A 79 -20.12 12.80 6.82
N GLU A 80 -20.93 11.89 7.37
CA GLU A 80 -22.00 12.24 8.34
C GLU A 80 -21.46 12.75 9.68
N LYS A 81 -20.24 12.33 10.06
CA LYS A 81 -19.64 12.62 11.37
C LYS A 81 -18.50 13.63 11.32
N SER A 82 -17.84 13.74 10.17
CA SER A 82 -16.66 14.58 9.97
C SER A 82 -16.73 15.33 8.64
N SER A 83 -16.28 16.58 8.63
CA SER A 83 -16.15 17.36 7.39
C SER A 83 -14.87 17.07 6.61
N LYS A 84 -13.98 16.21 7.15
CA LYS A 84 -12.68 15.87 6.58
C LYS A 84 -12.32 14.43 6.85
N ALA A 85 -11.68 13.76 5.90
CA ALA A 85 -11.07 12.46 6.07
C ALA A 85 -9.72 12.37 5.35
N VAL A 86 -8.82 11.52 5.88
CA VAL A 86 -7.65 11.04 5.15
C VAL A 86 -7.94 9.64 4.65
N VAL A 87 -7.72 9.36 3.36
CA VAL A 87 -7.93 8.05 2.74
C VAL A 87 -6.56 7.53 2.29
N VAL A 88 -6.22 6.29 2.60
CA VAL A 88 -4.96 5.71 2.14
C VAL A 88 -5.24 4.55 1.18
N LEU A 89 -4.71 4.66 -0.03
CA LEU A 89 -4.75 3.65 -1.07
C LEU A 89 -3.34 3.17 -1.33
N ASN A 90 -3.06 1.92 -0.98
CA ASN A 90 -1.75 1.30 -1.14
C ASN A 90 -1.83 0.20 -2.19
N PHE A 91 -1.27 0.45 -3.37
CA PHE A 91 -1.26 -0.50 -4.49
C PHE A 91 0.12 -0.52 -5.19
N PRO A 92 0.75 -1.70 -5.35
CA PRO A 92 0.40 -3.01 -4.77
C PRO A 92 0.24 -2.97 -3.24
N ASN A 93 -0.80 -3.64 -2.75
CA ASN A 93 -1.15 -3.63 -1.33
C ASN A 93 -0.16 -4.43 -0.47
N ASN A 94 0.18 -3.93 0.67
CA ASN A 94 0.77 -4.67 1.77
C ASN A 94 -0.28 -4.77 2.90
N PRO A 95 -0.78 -5.95 3.24
CA PRO A 95 -0.10 -7.26 3.20
C PRO A 95 -0.47 -8.18 2.03
N THR A 96 -1.50 -7.91 1.23
CA THR A 96 -2.12 -8.94 0.38
C THR A 96 -1.44 -9.15 -0.99
N GLY A 97 -0.63 -8.20 -1.46
CA GLY A 97 -0.02 -8.28 -2.79
C GLY A 97 -1.02 -8.05 -3.93
N TYR A 98 -2.07 -7.27 -3.68
CA TYR A 98 -3.13 -6.99 -4.65
C TYR A 98 -3.02 -5.60 -5.26
N THR A 99 -3.27 -5.52 -6.55
CA THR A 99 -3.45 -4.27 -7.31
C THR A 99 -4.77 -4.35 -8.08
N PRO A 100 -5.65 -3.33 -8.01
CA PRO A 100 -6.93 -3.34 -8.71
C PRO A 100 -6.75 -3.31 -10.23
N THR A 101 -7.81 -3.61 -10.97
CA THR A 101 -7.87 -3.40 -12.43
C THR A 101 -8.06 -1.91 -12.75
N ALA A 102 -7.95 -1.56 -14.04
CA ALA A 102 -8.22 -0.19 -14.49
C ALA A 102 -9.70 0.20 -14.28
N GLU A 103 -10.62 -0.74 -14.42
CA GLU A 103 -12.05 -0.54 -14.15
C GLU A 103 -12.29 -0.27 -12.67
N ALA A 104 -11.74 -1.09 -11.79
CA ALA A 104 -11.83 -0.86 -10.34
C ALA A 104 -11.17 0.47 -9.91
N ALA A 105 -10.09 0.90 -10.57
CA ALA A 105 -9.48 2.21 -10.34
C ALA A 105 -10.42 3.37 -10.72
N ALA A 106 -11.19 3.22 -11.80
CA ALA A 106 -12.23 4.20 -12.17
C ALA A 106 -13.35 4.23 -11.13
N GLU A 107 -13.82 3.08 -10.66
CA GLU A 107 -14.84 2.99 -9.60
C GLU A 107 -14.35 3.59 -8.27
N ILE A 108 -13.08 3.37 -7.88
CA ILE A 108 -12.47 4.03 -6.70
C ILE A 108 -12.55 5.55 -6.86
N ARG A 109 -12.20 6.05 -8.05
CA ARG A 109 -12.31 7.50 -8.32
C ARG A 109 -13.76 7.99 -8.18
N GLU A 110 -14.73 7.27 -8.73
CA GLU A 110 -16.16 7.61 -8.62
C GLU A 110 -16.63 7.64 -7.17
N ALA A 111 -16.25 6.65 -6.35
CA ALA A 111 -16.58 6.61 -4.93
C ALA A 111 -16.00 7.82 -4.16
N ILE A 112 -14.74 8.20 -4.43
CA ILE A 112 -14.10 9.37 -3.83
C ILE A 112 -14.79 10.67 -4.28
N VAL A 113 -15.11 10.80 -5.55
CA VAL A 113 -15.80 11.99 -6.10
C VAL A 113 -17.21 12.10 -5.52
N ALA A 114 -17.98 11.02 -5.44
CA ALA A 114 -19.32 11.03 -4.87
C ALA A 114 -19.33 11.50 -3.41
N ALA A 115 -18.39 11.03 -2.58
CA ALA A 115 -18.24 11.51 -1.21
C ALA A 115 -17.81 12.99 -1.14
N ALA A 116 -16.98 13.43 -2.08
CA ALA A 116 -16.59 14.86 -2.19
C ALA A 116 -17.75 15.76 -2.61
N GLU A 117 -18.61 15.30 -3.51
CA GLU A 117 -19.86 15.99 -3.91
C GLU A 117 -20.86 16.05 -2.74
N ALA A 118 -20.90 15.05 -1.87
CA ALA A 118 -21.65 15.05 -0.63
C ALA A 118 -21.07 15.99 0.45
N GLY A 119 -19.93 16.65 0.18
CA GLY A 119 -19.34 17.68 1.04
C GLY A 119 -18.12 17.24 1.84
N LEU A 120 -17.71 15.95 1.81
CA LEU A 120 -16.53 15.47 2.51
C LEU A 120 -15.24 15.98 1.84
N ARG A 121 -14.43 16.71 2.59
CA ARG A 121 -13.07 17.08 2.15
C ARG A 121 -12.13 15.92 2.38
N GLN A 122 -11.40 15.51 1.36
CA GLN A 122 -10.57 14.31 1.39
C GLN A 122 -9.11 14.63 1.06
N VAL A 123 -8.20 14.10 1.87
CA VAL A 123 -6.79 13.96 1.55
C VAL A 123 -6.55 12.50 1.17
N VAL A 124 -6.35 12.22 -0.11
CA VAL A 124 -6.20 10.85 -0.62
C VAL A 124 -4.72 10.56 -0.87
N VAL A 125 -4.17 9.69 -0.05
CA VAL A 125 -2.76 9.26 -0.08
C VAL A 125 -2.63 8.03 -0.96
N CYS A 126 -1.93 8.16 -2.07
CA CYS A 126 -1.56 7.05 -2.95
C CYS A 126 -0.17 6.56 -2.52
N ASP A 127 -0.13 5.48 -1.74
CA ASP A 127 1.12 4.86 -1.28
C ASP A 127 1.61 3.86 -2.33
N ASP A 128 2.53 4.30 -3.17
CA ASP A 128 3.12 3.54 -4.28
C ASP A 128 4.38 2.76 -3.86
N ALA A 129 4.44 2.28 -2.60
CA ALA A 129 5.63 1.61 -2.06
C ALA A 129 6.12 0.43 -2.92
N TYR A 130 5.25 -0.28 -3.58
CA TYR A 130 5.54 -1.45 -4.41
C TYR A 130 5.28 -1.22 -5.90
N PHE A 131 5.18 0.04 -6.32
CA PHE A 131 4.94 0.41 -7.72
C PHE A 131 5.93 -0.29 -8.67
N GLY A 132 5.42 -0.73 -9.82
CA GLY A 132 6.21 -1.42 -10.85
C GLY A 132 6.37 -2.93 -10.64
N LEU A 133 5.91 -3.48 -9.49
CA LEU A 133 5.95 -4.91 -9.19
C LEU A 133 4.60 -5.58 -9.53
N PHE A 134 4.17 -5.44 -10.78
CA PHE A 134 2.94 -6.03 -11.31
C PHE A 134 3.29 -7.33 -12.04
N PHE A 135 2.52 -8.40 -11.81
CA PHE A 135 2.79 -9.74 -12.35
C PHE A 135 1.72 -10.24 -13.32
N GLU A 136 0.57 -9.54 -13.38
CA GLU A 136 -0.53 -9.83 -14.28
C GLU A 136 -0.83 -8.62 -15.18
N ASP A 137 -1.23 -8.89 -16.42
CA ASP A 137 -1.52 -7.84 -17.41
C ASP A 137 -2.84 -7.11 -17.14
N ASN A 138 -3.77 -7.74 -16.42
CA ASN A 138 -5.08 -7.19 -16.10
C ASN A 138 -5.07 -6.24 -14.89
N CYS A 139 -3.98 -6.15 -14.12
CA CYS A 139 -3.89 -5.17 -13.04
C CYS A 139 -3.47 -3.79 -13.55
N LEU A 140 -3.83 -2.75 -12.80
CA LEU A 140 -3.50 -1.37 -13.11
C LEU A 140 -1.97 -1.19 -13.20
N GLN A 141 -1.46 -0.84 -14.38
CA GLN A 141 -0.02 -0.66 -14.65
C GLN A 141 0.48 0.76 -14.34
N GLU A 142 -0.38 1.62 -13.81
CA GLU A 142 -0.07 3.00 -13.43
C GLU A 142 -0.52 3.29 -11.99
N SER A 143 -0.05 4.39 -11.44
CA SER A 143 -0.48 4.83 -10.10
C SER A 143 -1.93 5.28 -10.11
N ILE A 144 -2.71 4.86 -9.10
CA ILE A 144 -4.08 5.37 -8.87
C ILE A 144 -4.12 6.89 -8.72
N PHE A 145 -2.99 7.53 -8.36
CA PHE A 145 -2.85 8.96 -8.32
C PHE A 145 -3.24 9.65 -9.63
N GLY A 146 -2.99 9.00 -10.78
CA GLY A 146 -3.37 9.51 -12.10
C GLY A 146 -4.88 9.70 -12.27
N TYR A 147 -5.69 8.83 -11.65
CA TYR A 147 -7.16 8.92 -11.64
C TYR A 147 -7.67 10.01 -10.69
N LEU A 148 -6.95 10.25 -9.60
CA LEU A 148 -7.38 11.14 -8.52
C LEU A 148 -6.86 12.57 -8.64
N ALA A 149 -5.78 12.77 -9.39
CA ALA A 149 -5.19 14.10 -9.61
C ALA A 149 -6.22 15.05 -10.23
N ASN A 150 -6.47 16.18 -9.55
CA ASN A 150 -7.41 17.23 -9.93
C ASN A 150 -8.87 16.75 -10.16
N CYS A 151 -9.31 15.65 -9.54
CA CYS A 151 -10.61 15.04 -9.81
C CYS A 151 -11.81 15.84 -9.23
N HIS A 152 -11.63 16.54 -8.09
CA HIS A 152 -12.69 17.34 -7.45
C HIS A 152 -12.10 18.40 -6.51
N PRO A 153 -12.72 19.60 -6.33
CA PRO A 153 -12.22 20.66 -5.44
C PRO A 153 -12.03 20.24 -3.97
N ASN A 154 -12.85 19.30 -3.47
CA ASN A 154 -12.75 18.76 -2.12
C ASN A 154 -11.75 17.58 -2.00
N VAL A 155 -10.95 17.30 -3.03
CA VAL A 155 -9.97 16.21 -3.04
C VAL A 155 -8.56 16.77 -3.25
N LEU A 156 -7.69 16.50 -2.27
CA LEU A 156 -6.25 16.67 -2.40
C LEU A 156 -5.62 15.28 -2.56
N ALA A 157 -5.16 14.95 -3.74
CA ALA A 157 -4.41 13.71 -3.96
C ALA A 157 -2.93 13.93 -3.61
N ILE A 158 -2.35 12.98 -2.88
CA ILE A 158 -0.92 12.95 -2.50
C ILE A 158 -0.33 11.65 -3.01
N LYS A 159 0.71 11.73 -3.84
CA LYS A 159 1.49 10.57 -4.25
C LYS A 159 2.71 10.43 -3.35
N LEU A 160 2.88 9.24 -2.76
CA LEU A 160 4.11 8.83 -2.10
C LEU A 160 4.82 7.81 -2.96
N ASP A 161 6.01 8.13 -3.40
CA ASP A 161 6.81 7.34 -4.33
C ASP A 161 8.18 7.04 -3.75
N GLY A 162 8.85 5.98 -4.18
CA GLY A 162 10.15 5.68 -3.62
C GLY A 162 10.97 4.60 -4.30
N ALA A 163 12.28 4.81 -4.23
CA ALA A 163 13.29 3.91 -4.76
C ALA A 163 13.39 2.59 -3.97
N THR A 164 12.76 2.51 -2.81
CA THR A 164 12.93 1.42 -1.84
C THR A 164 12.71 0.03 -2.45
N LYS A 165 11.57 -0.22 -3.09
CA LYS A 165 11.21 -1.51 -3.68
C LYS A 165 11.31 -1.48 -5.20
N GLU A 166 10.82 -0.43 -5.85
CA GLU A 166 10.90 -0.28 -7.31
C GLU A 166 12.33 -0.39 -7.86
N LEU A 167 13.32 0.16 -7.12
CA LEU A 167 14.73 0.13 -7.50
C LEU A 167 15.56 -0.83 -6.62
N PHE A 168 14.93 -1.66 -5.78
CA PHE A 168 15.56 -2.61 -4.88
C PHE A 168 16.66 -1.97 -3.99
N SER A 169 16.44 -0.73 -3.54
CA SER A 169 17.43 0.07 -2.80
C SER A 169 16.95 0.41 -1.39
N TRP A 170 16.55 -0.60 -0.62
CA TRP A 170 15.89 -0.46 0.69
C TRP A 170 16.64 0.43 1.68
N GLY A 171 17.96 0.27 1.77
CA GLY A 171 18.81 1.00 2.71
C GLY A 171 19.08 2.46 2.31
N PHE A 172 18.79 2.86 1.07
CA PHE A 172 19.10 4.22 0.59
C PHE A 172 18.16 5.28 1.15
N ARG A 173 16.96 4.89 1.55
CA ARG A 173 15.95 5.79 2.13
C ARG A 173 15.67 7.00 1.24
N VAL A 174 15.34 6.78 -0.03
CA VAL A 174 14.98 7.81 -1.01
C VAL A 174 13.53 7.60 -1.44
N GLY A 175 12.72 8.64 -1.31
CA GLY A 175 11.35 8.72 -1.76
C GLY A 175 11.00 10.15 -2.14
N CYS A 176 9.80 10.37 -2.60
CA CYS A 176 9.26 11.69 -2.87
C CYS A 176 7.77 11.75 -2.58
N LEU A 177 7.30 12.97 -2.34
CA LEU A 177 5.91 13.30 -2.12
C LEU A 177 5.50 14.36 -3.15
N SER A 178 4.37 14.15 -3.83
CA SER A 178 3.81 15.08 -4.80
C SER A 178 2.34 15.35 -4.51
N TYR A 179 1.89 16.57 -4.79
CA TYR A 179 0.52 17.02 -4.59
C TYR A 179 -0.23 17.23 -5.90
N ALA A 180 -1.52 16.95 -5.89
CA ALA A 180 -2.46 17.34 -6.93
C ALA A 180 -3.77 17.79 -6.29
N ALA A 181 -3.94 19.09 -6.14
CA ALA A 181 -5.19 19.69 -5.66
C ALA A 181 -6.22 19.73 -6.80
N GLY A 182 -7.50 19.54 -6.47
CA GLY A 182 -8.61 19.77 -7.40
C GLY A 182 -9.13 21.19 -7.35
N GLY A 183 -9.98 21.55 -8.32
CA GLY A 183 -10.66 22.84 -8.41
C GLY A 183 -10.22 23.72 -9.57
N SER A 184 -10.80 24.92 -9.63
CA SER A 184 -10.58 25.90 -10.71
C SER A 184 -9.84 27.17 -10.25
N GLY A 185 -9.29 27.17 -9.02
CA GLY A 185 -8.54 28.30 -8.48
C GLY A 185 -7.08 28.33 -8.96
N ASP A 186 -6.27 29.18 -8.33
CA ASP A 186 -4.82 29.23 -8.56
C ASP A 186 -4.14 27.99 -7.92
N LEU A 187 -4.13 26.88 -8.65
CA LEU A 187 -3.56 25.62 -8.21
C LEU A 187 -2.04 25.72 -8.00
N ASP A 188 -1.35 26.57 -8.74
CA ASP A 188 0.09 26.79 -8.58
C ASP A 188 0.40 27.45 -7.23
N ALA A 189 -0.40 28.42 -6.81
CA ALA A 189 -0.28 29.01 -5.47
C ALA A 189 -0.57 27.98 -4.37
N VAL A 190 -1.59 27.12 -4.53
CA VAL A 190 -1.90 26.03 -3.60
C VAL A 190 -0.74 25.05 -3.49
N HIS A 191 -0.23 24.55 -4.62
CA HIS A 191 0.89 23.62 -4.64
C HIS A 191 2.14 24.25 -4.02
N THR A 192 2.47 25.49 -4.36
CA THR A 192 3.59 26.22 -3.76
C THR A 192 3.45 26.34 -2.24
N ALA A 193 2.26 26.57 -1.73
CA ALA A 193 2.03 26.64 -0.28
C ALA A 193 2.23 25.27 0.39
N LEU A 194 1.72 24.20 -0.21
CA LEU A 194 1.89 22.82 0.28
C LEU A 194 3.37 22.39 0.26
N GLU A 195 4.08 22.72 -0.81
CA GLU A 195 5.53 22.47 -0.94
C GLU A 195 6.31 23.17 0.19
N LYS A 196 6.03 24.44 0.45
CA LYS A 196 6.68 25.20 1.54
C LYS A 196 6.39 24.61 2.91
N LYS A 197 5.14 24.16 3.18
CA LYS A 197 4.77 23.49 4.42
C LYS A 197 5.52 22.16 4.57
N THR A 198 5.59 21.37 3.52
CA THR A 198 6.33 20.10 3.48
C THR A 198 7.82 20.31 3.75
N MET A 199 8.45 21.30 3.09
CA MET A 199 9.83 21.67 3.35
C MET A 199 10.04 22.11 4.80
N GLY A 200 9.09 22.83 5.39
CA GLY A 200 9.09 23.20 6.81
C GLY A 200 9.06 21.99 7.73
N SER A 201 8.18 21.00 7.46
CA SER A 201 8.10 19.73 8.22
C SER A 201 9.40 18.93 8.10
N ILE A 202 9.98 18.81 6.89
CA ILE A 202 11.29 18.17 6.70
C ILE A 202 12.37 18.88 7.52
N ARG A 203 12.41 20.22 7.44
CA ARG A 203 13.41 21.01 8.17
C ARG A 203 13.31 20.86 9.68
N GLY A 204 12.08 20.83 10.23
CA GLY A 204 11.82 20.65 11.65
C GLY A 204 12.00 19.20 12.13
N GLY A 205 11.78 18.21 11.24
CA GLY A 205 11.84 16.78 11.59
C GLY A 205 13.23 16.17 11.46
N ILE A 206 13.82 16.23 10.28
CA ILE A 206 15.11 15.55 9.95
C ILE A 206 16.17 16.49 9.38
N SER A 207 15.92 17.79 9.40
CA SER A 207 16.77 18.84 8.80
C SER A 207 16.84 18.78 7.27
N ASN A 208 17.17 17.66 6.66
CA ASN A 208 17.15 17.42 5.21
C ASN A 208 17.24 15.92 4.90
N SER A 209 16.80 15.53 3.70
CA SER A 209 16.96 14.16 3.21
C SER A 209 18.42 13.91 2.77
N PRO A 210 18.95 12.65 2.89
CA PRO A 210 20.37 12.36 2.60
C PRO A 210 20.75 12.62 1.13
N ASN A 211 21.73 13.49 0.88
CA ASN A 211 22.15 13.83 -0.47
C ASN A 211 22.94 12.69 -1.17
N THR A 212 23.77 11.96 -0.42
CA THR A 212 24.61 10.88 -0.98
C THR A 212 23.77 9.79 -1.64
N THR A 213 22.70 9.35 -0.96
CA THR A 213 21.82 8.30 -1.48
C THR A 213 20.92 8.78 -2.62
N GLN A 214 20.49 10.05 -2.60
CA GLN A 214 19.83 10.68 -3.74
C GLN A 214 20.74 10.67 -4.99
N SER A 215 22.01 11.05 -4.82
CA SER A 215 22.99 11.02 -5.91
C SER A 215 23.21 9.62 -6.47
N ALA A 216 23.22 8.59 -5.61
CA ALA A 216 23.31 7.20 -6.02
C ALA A 216 22.07 6.76 -6.84
N VAL A 217 20.86 7.11 -6.39
CA VAL A 217 19.61 6.84 -7.11
C VAL A 217 19.59 7.55 -8.46
N VAL A 218 20.01 8.82 -8.54
CA VAL A 218 20.12 9.55 -9.82
C VAL A 218 21.09 8.88 -10.78
N ARG A 219 22.23 8.37 -10.28
CA ARG A 219 23.19 7.62 -11.11
C ARG A 219 22.60 6.31 -11.60
N LEU A 220 21.85 5.58 -10.73
CA LEU A 220 21.15 4.37 -11.10
C LEU A 220 20.15 4.64 -12.23
N LEU A 221 19.29 5.64 -12.08
CA LEU A 221 18.27 5.99 -13.07
C LEU A 221 18.86 6.44 -14.42
N LYS A 222 20.07 7.02 -14.42
CA LYS A 222 20.81 7.39 -15.62
C LYS A 222 21.61 6.24 -16.24
N ASN A 223 21.72 5.10 -15.56
CA ASN A 223 22.45 3.94 -16.07
C ASN A 223 21.62 3.24 -17.15
N PRO A 224 22.12 3.08 -18.38
CA PRO A 224 21.40 2.38 -19.45
C PRO A 224 21.02 0.93 -19.10
N ALA A 225 21.80 0.26 -18.23
CA ALA A 225 21.52 -1.11 -17.78
C ALA A 225 20.42 -1.21 -16.72
N ALA A 226 20.00 -0.11 -16.09
CA ALA A 226 19.07 -0.13 -14.95
C ALA A 226 17.71 -0.75 -15.32
N ALA A 227 17.19 -0.47 -16.49
CA ALA A 227 15.92 -1.02 -16.96
C ALA A 227 15.98 -2.56 -17.11
N ALA A 228 17.05 -3.08 -17.69
CA ALA A 228 17.27 -4.53 -17.85
C ALA A 228 17.45 -5.21 -16.49
N GLN A 229 18.22 -4.61 -15.57
CA GLN A 229 18.43 -5.14 -14.23
C GLN A 229 17.14 -5.16 -13.42
N ARG A 230 16.31 -4.11 -13.50
CA ARG A 230 14.99 -4.10 -12.85
C ARG A 230 14.07 -5.18 -13.42
N LYS A 231 14.06 -5.32 -14.74
CA LYS A 231 13.27 -6.38 -15.40
C LYS A 231 13.68 -7.76 -14.91
N GLU A 232 14.98 -8.07 -14.88
CA GLU A 232 15.50 -9.35 -14.33
C GLU A 232 14.98 -9.63 -12.92
N LYS A 233 15.06 -8.65 -12.01
CA LYS A 233 14.58 -8.81 -10.63
C LYS A 233 13.05 -8.97 -10.55
N ARG A 234 12.31 -8.24 -11.37
CA ARG A 234 10.86 -8.41 -11.47
C ARG A 234 10.48 -9.80 -12.00
N ASP A 235 11.19 -10.29 -13.01
CA ASP A 235 10.93 -11.60 -13.60
C ASP A 235 11.15 -12.73 -12.56
N ILE A 236 12.17 -12.63 -11.71
CA ILE A 236 12.39 -13.56 -10.57
C ILE A 236 11.18 -13.50 -9.60
N LEU A 237 10.73 -12.32 -9.23
CA LEU A 237 9.57 -12.19 -8.33
C LEU A 237 8.28 -12.72 -8.97
N CYS A 238 8.10 -12.49 -10.25
CA CYS A 238 6.96 -13.01 -11.01
C CYS A 238 6.96 -14.55 -11.03
N ALA A 239 8.12 -15.19 -11.26
CA ALA A 239 8.25 -16.65 -11.22
C ALA A 239 7.89 -17.20 -9.82
N ARG A 240 8.38 -16.58 -8.76
CA ARG A 240 8.05 -16.96 -7.36
C ARG A 240 6.54 -16.79 -7.06
N ALA A 241 5.93 -15.69 -7.50
CA ALA A 241 4.49 -15.48 -7.35
C ALA A 241 3.66 -16.52 -8.09
N ASN A 242 4.06 -16.86 -9.33
CA ASN A 242 3.39 -17.89 -10.13
C ASN A 242 3.53 -19.29 -9.49
N ARG A 243 4.73 -19.63 -9.03
CA ARG A 243 4.94 -20.88 -8.30
C ARG A 243 4.09 -20.96 -7.02
N THR A 244 3.96 -19.85 -6.32
CA THR A 244 3.09 -19.76 -5.13
C THR A 244 1.63 -20.04 -5.49
N ARG A 245 1.11 -19.48 -6.59
CA ARG A 245 -0.25 -19.80 -7.06
C ARG A 245 -0.40 -21.27 -7.43
N GLU A 246 0.50 -21.82 -8.22
CA GLU A 246 0.45 -23.23 -8.62
C GLU A 246 0.36 -24.17 -7.41
N VAL A 247 1.12 -23.88 -6.35
CA VAL A 247 1.10 -24.67 -5.11
C VAL A 247 -0.22 -24.52 -4.38
N LEU A 248 -0.80 -23.31 -4.32
CA LEU A 248 -2.03 -23.03 -3.58
C LEU A 248 -3.30 -23.48 -4.34
N ASP A 249 -3.29 -23.46 -5.66
CA ASP A 249 -4.45 -23.80 -6.51
C ASP A 249 -4.73 -25.32 -6.59
N ASN A 250 -3.85 -26.18 -6.04
CA ASN A 250 -4.02 -27.64 -6.09
C ASN A 250 -5.11 -28.19 -5.15
N GLY A 251 -5.74 -27.33 -4.33
CA GLY A 251 -6.82 -27.68 -3.40
C GLY A 251 -6.37 -28.38 -2.10
N LYS A 252 -5.09 -28.69 -1.94
CA LYS A 252 -4.52 -29.38 -0.76
C LYS A 252 -4.79 -28.63 0.55
N PHE A 253 -4.83 -27.32 0.50
CA PHE A 253 -4.88 -26.44 1.67
C PHE A 253 -6.28 -25.89 1.99
N SER A 254 -7.29 -26.29 1.22
CA SER A 254 -8.66 -25.72 1.28
C SER A 254 -9.37 -25.89 2.62
N ASP A 255 -9.02 -26.90 3.40
CA ASP A 255 -9.58 -27.11 4.74
C ASP A 255 -8.95 -26.19 5.80
N ALA A 256 -7.71 -25.78 5.59
CA ALA A 256 -6.93 -24.99 6.54
C ALA A 256 -7.08 -23.48 6.34
N TRP A 257 -7.21 -23.01 5.09
CA TRP A 257 -7.33 -21.57 4.79
C TRP A 257 -7.96 -21.28 3.43
N ASP A 258 -8.41 -20.04 3.27
CA ASP A 258 -8.72 -19.41 1.99
C ASP A 258 -7.58 -18.49 1.56
N VAL A 259 -7.32 -18.43 0.25
CA VAL A 259 -6.28 -17.57 -0.31
C VAL A 259 -6.90 -16.25 -0.76
N TYR A 260 -6.38 -15.12 -0.28
CA TYR A 260 -6.77 -13.81 -0.80
C TYR A 260 -6.20 -13.57 -2.20
N PRO A 261 -6.91 -12.84 -3.06
CA PRO A 261 -6.39 -12.46 -4.37
C PRO A 261 -5.05 -11.71 -4.26
N PHE A 262 -4.05 -12.12 -5.05
CA PHE A 262 -2.77 -11.43 -5.18
C PHE A 262 -2.26 -11.48 -6.62
N ASN A 263 -1.70 -10.41 -7.11
CA ASN A 263 -1.23 -10.27 -8.49
C ASN A 263 0.01 -9.38 -8.63
N SER A 264 0.60 -8.97 -7.49
CA SER A 264 1.65 -7.94 -7.46
C SER A 264 2.41 -7.92 -6.13
N GLY A 265 3.43 -7.08 -6.01
CA GLY A 265 4.13 -6.82 -4.76
C GLY A 265 5.08 -7.93 -4.32
N TYR A 266 5.22 -8.12 -3.00
CA TYR A 266 6.13 -9.09 -2.38
C TYR A 266 5.44 -10.18 -1.57
N PHE A 267 4.15 -10.02 -1.31
CA PHE A 267 3.40 -10.77 -0.31
C PHE A 267 2.13 -11.36 -0.88
N MET A 268 1.62 -12.34 -0.17
CA MET A 268 0.26 -12.82 -0.25
C MET A 268 -0.27 -13.10 1.15
N CYS A 269 -1.58 -13.21 1.29
CA CYS A 269 -2.22 -13.56 2.55
C CYS A 269 -3.14 -14.76 2.40
N VAL A 270 -3.23 -15.53 3.48
CA VAL A 270 -4.23 -16.58 3.67
C VAL A 270 -5.09 -16.24 4.88
N LYS A 271 -6.38 -16.55 4.79
CA LYS A 271 -7.33 -16.48 5.89
C LYS A 271 -7.50 -17.86 6.52
N LEU A 272 -7.08 -18.01 7.76
CA LEU A 272 -7.16 -19.27 8.49
C LEU A 272 -8.60 -19.68 8.76
N LYS A 273 -8.83 -20.99 8.75
CA LYS A 273 -10.09 -21.68 9.12
C LYS A 273 -9.93 -22.41 10.44
N GLY A 274 -10.98 -23.09 10.88
CA GLY A 274 -10.95 -23.96 12.06
C GLY A 274 -10.79 -23.25 13.40
N GLY A 275 -10.88 -21.90 13.43
CA GLY A 275 -10.75 -21.14 14.68
C GLY A 275 -9.31 -20.99 15.20
N VAL A 276 -8.31 -21.35 14.40
CA VAL A 276 -6.89 -21.20 14.75
C VAL A 276 -6.53 -19.71 14.74
N ASP A 277 -5.94 -19.21 15.84
CA ASP A 277 -5.46 -17.84 15.92
C ASP A 277 -4.15 -17.66 15.15
N ALA A 278 -4.10 -16.61 14.33
CA ALA A 278 -2.96 -16.38 13.43
C ALA A 278 -1.66 -16.04 14.17
N GLU A 279 -1.73 -15.36 15.33
CA GLU A 279 -0.53 -15.07 16.11
C GLU A 279 -0.01 -16.33 16.82
N GLU A 280 -0.91 -17.17 17.34
CA GLU A 280 -0.55 -18.45 17.91
C GLU A 280 0.11 -19.36 16.87
N LEU A 281 -0.47 -19.46 15.65
CA LEU A 281 0.12 -20.20 14.54
C LEU A 281 1.48 -19.63 14.14
N ARG A 282 1.64 -18.32 14.06
CA ARG A 282 2.92 -17.67 13.73
C ARG A 282 4.01 -18.04 14.74
N VAL A 283 3.70 -18.00 16.04
CA VAL A 283 4.64 -18.35 17.12
C VAL A 283 4.99 -19.83 17.04
N HIS A 284 3.99 -20.70 16.91
CA HIS A 284 4.17 -22.15 16.81
C HIS A 284 5.02 -22.54 15.59
N LEU A 285 4.75 -21.95 14.43
CA LEU A 285 5.49 -22.15 13.19
C LEU A 285 6.97 -21.74 13.34
N LEU A 286 7.23 -20.62 14.02
CA LEU A 286 8.60 -20.16 14.27
C LEU A 286 9.33 -21.07 15.26
N ASP A 287 8.70 -21.40 16.38
CA ASP A 287 9.37 -22.12 17.49
C ASP A 287 9.61 -23.58 17.17
N LYS A 288 8.65 -24.25 16.51
CA LYS A 288 8.73 -25.67 16.20
C LYS A 288 9.42 -25.97 14.86
N TYR A 289 9.15 -25.14 13.85
CA TYR A 289 9.56 -25.41 12.46
C TYR A 289 10.62 -24.43 11.94
N GLY A 290 10.91 -23.34 12.66
CA GLY A 290 11.91 -22.34 12.27
C GLY A 290 11.49 -21.46 11.09
N ILE A 291 10.20 -21.40 10.73
CA ILE A 291 9.68 -20.61 9.63
C ILE A 291 9.01 -19.33 10.17
N GLY A 292 9.48 -18.18 9.69
CA GLY A 292 8.95 -16.87 10.07
C GLY A 292 7.93 -16.35 9.07
N VAL A 293 6.69 -16.11 9.54
CA VAL A 293 5.61 -15.42 8.83
C VAL A 293 5.13 -14.22 9.64
N ILE A 294 4.14 -13.48 9.16
CA ILE A 294 3.52 -12.37 9.89
C ILE A 294 2.02 -12.65 10.07
N SER A 295 1.53 -12.55 11.29
CA SER A 295 0.10 -12.40 11.56
C SER A 295 -0.33 -10.95 11.25
N SER A 296 -1.24 -10.76 10.32
CA SER A 296 -1.76 -9.42 9.97
C SER A 296 -3.09 -9.09 10.66
N SER A 297 -3.77 -10.11 11.16
CA SER A 297 -4.95 -10.03 12.03
C SER A 297 -5.00 -11.29 12.91
N SER A 298 -6.05 -11.49 13.68
CA SER A 298 -6.28 -12.75 14.42
C SER A 298 -6.55 -13.96 13.51
N THR A 299 -6.88 -13.74 12.23
CA THR A 299 -7.21 -14.81 11.28
C THR A 299 -6.29 -14.88 10.08
N ASP A 300 -5.42 -13.87 9.85
CA ASP A 300 -4.72 -13.74 8.59
C ASP A 300 -3.20 -13.87 8.74
N ILE A 301 -2.62 -14.76 7.95
CA ILE A 301 -1.18 -14.93 7.82
C ILE A 301 -0.69 -14.33 6.51
N ARG A 302 0.31 -13.44 6.60
CA ARG A 302 1.06 -12.92 5.45
C ARG A 302 2.30 -13.76 5.19
N VAL A 303 2.44 -14.25 3.96
CA VAL A 303 3.63 -14.96 3.47
C VAL A 303 4.39 -14.07 2.50
N ALA A 304 5.71 -13.96 2.68
CA ALA A 304 6.59 -13.21 1.78
C ALA A 304 7.16 -14.16 0.71
N PHE A 305 6.42 -14.42 -0.37
CA PHE A 305 6.91 -15.25 -1.47
C PHE A 305 8.20 -14.66 -2.10
N SER A 306 8.40 -13.36 -1.98
CA SER A 306 9.62 -12.69 -2.45
C SER A 306 10.90 -13.17 -1.75
N CYS A 307 10.79 -13.78 -0.56
CA CYS A 307 11.91 -14.31 0.21
C CYS A 307 12.18 -15.81 -0.03
N LEU A 308 11.31 -16.49 -0.82
CA LEU A 308 11.42 -17.93 -1.09
C LEU A 308 12.07 -18.18 -2.45
N GLU A 309 12.89 -19.20 -2.56
CA GLU A 309 13.22 -19.77 -3.87
C GLU A 309 12.05 -20.63 -4.37
N GLU A 310 11.86 -20.73 -5.70
CA GLU A 310 10.73 -21.46 -6.30
C GLU A 310 10.61 -22.90 -5.78
N GLY A 311 11.75 -23.58 -5.55
CA GLY A 311 11.79 -24.92 -4.99
C GLY A 311 11.41 -25.05 -3.51
N GLN A 312 11.38 -23.94 -2.76
CA GLN A 312 11.03 -23.92 -1.34
C GLN A 312 9.53 -23.65 -1.10
N VAL A 313 8.81 -23.16 -2.09
CA VAL A 313 7.43 -22.69 -1.91
C VAL A 313 6.52 -23.79 -1.37
N GLU A 314 6.56 -24.98 -1.99
CA GLU A 314 5.72 -26.11 -1.59
C GLU A 314 6.03 -26.58 -0.15
N GLU A 315 7.31 -26.72 0.18
CA GLU A 315 7.76 -27.10 1.53
C GLU A 315 7.27 -26.12 2.61
N VAL A 316 7.33 -24.82 2.32
CA VAL A 316 6.88 -23.79 3.27
C VAL A 316 5.37 -23.89 3.52
N PHE A 317 4.55 -24.08 2.48
CA PHE A 317 3.10 -24.22 2.65
C PHE A 317 2.71 -25.57 3.25
N ASP A 318 3.44 -26.64 2.98
CA ASP A 318 3.25 -27.93 3.63
C ASP A 318 3.56 -27.84 5.13
N THR A 319 4.65 -27.20 5.51
CA THR A 319 5.00 -26.95 6.90
C THR A 319 3.98 -26.03 7.60
N LEU A 320 3.47 -25.02 6.90
CA LEU A 320 2.39 -24.20 7.43
C LEU A 320 1.10 -25.02 7.70
N LEU A 321 0.78 -25.98 6.82
CA LEU A 321 -0.34 -26.90 7.01
C LEU A 321 -0.12 -27.83 8.21
N GLU A 322 1.09 -28.37 8.40
CA GLU A 322 1.44 -29.18 9.57
C GLU A 322 1.27 -28.36 10.85
N ALA A 323 1.80 -27.12 10.88
CA ALA A 323 1.67 -26.26 12.04
C ALA A 323 0.21 -25.89 12.35
N TRP A 324 -0.62 -25.66 11.30
CA TRP A 324 -2.05 -25.44 11.46
C TRP A 324 -2.76 -26.68 12.01
N THR A 325 -2.40 -27.88 11.52
CA THR A 325 -2.97 -29.15 11.97
C THR A 325 -2.66 -29.43 13.45
N ASP A 326 -1.45 -29.08 13.90
CA ASP A 326 -1.07 -29.19 15.32
C ASP A 326 -1.98 -28.37 16.26
N LEU A 327 -2.54 -27.26 15.78
CA LEU A 327 -3.35 -26.33 16.57
C LEU A 327 -4.84 -26.48 16.37
N ALA A 328 -5.26 -27.00 15.22
CA ALA A 328 -6.68 -27.22 14.88
C ALA A 328 -7.29 -28.45 15.59
N GLY A 329 -6.45 -29.29 16.16
CA GLY A 329 -6.72 -30.42 17.00
C GLY A 329 -7.23 -31.24 17.32
#